data_5c420d2c4c28fd451055653e87746e06
#
_entry.id   5c420d2c4c28fd451055653e87746e06
#
_cell.length_a   1.000
_cell.length_b   1.000
_cell.length_c   1.000
_cell.angle_alpha   90.00
_cell.angle_beta   90.00
_cell.angle_gamma   90.00
#
_symmetry.space_group_name_H-M   'P 1'
#
loop_
_entity.id
_entity.type
_entity.pdbx_description
1 polymer ?
#
loop_
_entity_poly.entity_id
_entity_poly.type
_entity_poly.pdbx_seq_one_letter_code
_entity_poly.pdbx_strand_id
1 'polypeptide(L)'
;GKFNLVHDSPVNDLINRPLVDTNVIPTTLAEAGAGFYGGFYTTEMSKLDYELYLVNGFAGIAANGTANISSTTGLRNARGSERNDVNDNPAMVGRLAFSPFLGLETGFSSHVGDYDATGQNYLAIYAWDLTAQKGPFEFLFETAYADIQRNAFAKSRGIPAELWGYYVQGNYHFMPRWLKEKFPSFFTDDSKFTLVSRWDQQDLDGNSSDRFTVGLNFRPTEDTVFKVAHEWNMEDRRLNNTPDNELQFSVATYF
;
A
#
# COMPACT_ATOMS: atom_id res chain seq x y z
N GLY A 1 4.57 -4.26 3.03
CA GLY A 1 5.16 -3.04 2.49
C GLY A 1 4.97 -1.85 3.43
N LYS A 2 5.63 -0.76 3.11
CA LYS A 2 5.63 0.44 3.96
C LYS A 2 4.29 1.16 3.98
N PHE A 3 3.58 1.22 2.85
CA PHE A 3 2.29 1.93 2.76
C PHE A 3 1.29 1.40 3.79
N ASN A 4 1.30 0.10 4.07
CA ASN A 4 0.42 -0.50 5.07
C ASN A 4 0.66 0.01 6.51
N LEU A 5 1.87 0.51 6.80
CA LEU A 5 2.22 1.10 8.10
C LEU A 5 1.79 2.56 8.23
N VAL A 6 1.66 3.30 7.12
CA VAL A 6 1.43 4.76 7.09
C VAL A 6 0.20 5.14 6.25
N HIS A 7 -0.81 4.29 6.21
CA HIS A 7 -1.98 4.42 5.33
C HIS A 7 -3.02 5.47 5.75
N ASP A 8 -2.79 6.19 6.83
CA ASP A 8 -3.74 7.19 7.35
C ASP A 8 -3.93 8.36 6.39
N SER A 9 -5.19 8.75 6.20
CA SER A 9 -5.53 9.80 5.24
C SER A 9 -4.83 11.14 5.47
N PRO A 10 -4.60 11.64 6.69
CA PRO A 10 -3.83 12.86 6.91
C PRO A 10 -2.36 12.75 6.51
N VAL A 11 -1.76 11.55 6.56
CA VAL A 11 -0.35 11.31 6.19
C VAL A 11 -0.18 11.20 4.68
N ASN A 12 -1.09 10.49 4.01
CA ASN A 12 -1.00 10.26 2.58
C ASN A 12 -1.18 11.55 1.77
N ASP A 13 -0.38 11.73 0.74
CA ASP A 13 -0.45 12.90 -0.12
C ASP A 13 -1.49 12.76 -1.25
N LEU A 14 -1.90 11.56 -1.62
CA LEU A 14 -3.00 11.32 -2.57
C LEU A 14 -4.24 10.77 -1.85
N ILE A 15 -5.40 10.91 -2.51
CA ILE A 15 -6.69 10.52 -1.96
C ILE A 15 -6.85 9.00 -2.04
N ASN A 16 -6.62 8.44 -3.23
CA ASN A 16 -6.68 7.01 -3.43
C ASN A 16 -5.34 6.34 -3.12
N ARG A 17 -5.45 5.11 -2.61
CA ARG A 17 -4.30 4.24 -2.33
C ARG A 17 -3.68 3.76 -3.63
N PRO A 18 -2.38 3.39 -3.63
CA PRO A 18 -1.77 2.72 -4.76
C PRO A 18 -2.53 1.43 -5.13
N LEU A 19 -2.54 1.08 -6.42
CA LEU A 19 -3.21 -0.13 -6.91
C LEU A 19 -2.62 -1.39 -6.26
N VAL A 20 -1.29 -1.47 -6.15
CA VAL A 20 -0.60 -2.59 -5.49
C VAL A 20 -1.01 -2.75 -4.04
N ASP A 21 -1.20 -1.64 -3.29
CA ASP A 21 -1.62 -1.64 -1.89
C ASP A 21 -3.13 -1.80 -1.71
N THR A 22 -3.87 -1.83 -2.79
CA THR A 22 -5.30 -2.12 -2.76
C THR A 22 -5.57 -3.58 -3.06
N ASN A 23 -4.86 -4.17 -4.03
CA ASN A 23 -5.22 -5.46 -4.61
C ASN A 23 -4.17 -6.56 -4.38
N VAL A 24 -2.87 -6.24 -4.30
CA VAL A 24 -1.78 -7.22 -4.10
C VAL A 24 -1.38 -7.28 -2.63
N ILE A 25 -1.18 -6.13 -1.97
CA ILE A 25 -1.00 -6.02 -0.52
C ILE A 25 -2.22 -5.29 0.04
N PRO A 26 -3.30 -5.98 0.39
CA PRO A 26 -4.56 -5.31 0.68
C PRO A 26 -4.49 -4.47 1.95
N THR A 27 -4.35 -3.17 1.81
CA THR A 27 -4.48 -2.20 2.91
C THR A 27 -5.96 -2.07 3.28
N THR A 28 -6.43 -2.12 4.50
CA THR A 28 -5.70 -2.30 5.74
C THR A 28 -5.81 -3.74 6.17
N LEU A 29 -4.70 -4.46 6.18
CA LEU A 29 -4.68 -5.81 6.72
C LEU A 29 -4.49 -5.71 8.24
N ALA A 30 -5.43 -6.23 8.99
CA ALA A 30 -5.36 -6.37 10.44
C ALA A 30 -5.53 -7.84 10.80
N GLU A 31 -4.53 -8.42 11.44
CA GLU A 31 -4.48 -9.83 11.80
C GLU A 31 -4.16 -9.98 13.28
N ALA A 32 -4.77 -10.97 13.92
CA ALA A 32 -4.44 -11.32 15.30
C ALA A 32 -3.20 -12.23 15.33
N GLY A 33 -2.29 -11.96 16.25
CA GLY A 33 -1.08 -12.76 16.36
C GLY A 33 -0.11 -12.25 17.42
N ALA A 34 1.10 -12.80 17.39
CA ALA A 34 2.18 -12.41 18.28
C ALA A 34 3.52 -12.46 17.55
N GLY A 35 4.48 -11.67 17.99
CA GLY A 35 5.79 -11.65 17.34
C GLY A 35 6.80 -10.79 18.06
N PHE A 36 7.88 -10.54 17.34
CA PHE A 36 9.02 -9.76 17.82
C PHE A 36 9.29 -8.62 16.85
N TYR A 37 9.60 -7.47 17.38
CA TYR A 37 10.07 -6.32 16.60
C TYR A 37 11.20 -5.61 17.35
N GLY A 38 12.02 -4.90 16.61
CA GLY A 38 13.09 -4.13 17.21
C GLY A 38 13.93 -3.44 16.13
N GLY A 39 14.92 -2.69 16.59
CA GLY A 39 15.87 -2.03 15.72
C GLY A 39 17.18 -1.78 16.43
N PHE A 40 18.23 -1.66 15.66
CA PHE A 40 19.55 -1.31 16.16
C PHE A 40 20.31 -0.42 15.17
N TYR A 41 21.12 0.45 15.71
CA TYR A 41 21.99 1.29 14.92
C TYR A 41 23.23 0.49 14.50
N THR A 42 23.44 0.37 13.18
CA THR A 42 24.62 -0.28 12.62
C THR A 42 25.82 0.66 12.56
N THR A 43 25.56 1.97 12.48
CA THR A 43 26.51 3.09 12.67
C THR A 43 25.77 4.26 13.33
N GLU A 44 26.48 5.40 13.56
CA GLU A 44 25.85 6.62 14.11
C GLU A 44 24.69 7.17 13.23
N MET A 45 24.70 6.87 11.92
CA MET A 45 23.73 7.40 10.97
C MET A 45 22.84 6.32 10.32
N SER A 46 23.18 5.05 10.50
CA SER A 46 22.43 3.95 9.87
C SER A 46 21.70 3.08 10.88
N LYS A 47 20.49 2.67 10.53
CA LYS A 47 19.59 1.89 11.37
C LYS A 47 19.04 0.70 10.59
N LEU A 48 18.93 -0.45 11.25
CA LEU A 48 18.20 -1.62 10.78
C LEU A 48 17.04 -1.90 11.73
N ASP A 49 15.82 -1.94 11.19
CA ASP A 49 14.62 -2.35 11.90
C ASP A 49 14.17 -3.73 11.41
N TYR A 50 13.62 -4.53 12.32
CA TYR A 50 13.09 -5.85 11.99
C TYR A 50 11.75 -6.10 12.69
N GLU A 51 10.90 -6.85 12.01
CA GLU A 51 9.61 -7.33 12.51
C GLU A 51 9.41 -8.78 12.06
N LEU A 52 8.91 -9.63 12.95
CA LEU A 52 8.56 -11.01 12.67
C LEU A 52 7.35 -11.42 13.52
N TYR A 53 6.27 -11.82 12.85
CA TYR A 53 5.02 -12.17 13.49
C TYR A 53 4.50 -13.52 13.00
N LEU A 54 3.78 -14.23 13.87
CA LEU A 54 2.87 -15.30 13.53
C LEU A 54 1.45 -14.77 13.72
N VAL A 55 0.64 -14.87 12.67
CA VAL A 55 -0.71 -14.27 12.58
C VAL A 55 -1.70 -15.29 12.00
N ASN A 56 -2.99 -14.97 12.05
CA ASN A 56 -4.05 -15.87 11.54
C ASN A 56 -4.15 -15.95 10.00
N GLY A 57 -3.54 -15.04 9.22
CA GLY A 57 -3.43 -15.15 7.77
C GLY A 57 -4.69 -14.82 6.96
N PHE A 58 -4.64 -15.09 5.65
CA PHE A 58 -5.69 -14.79 4.69
C PHE A 58 -6.78 -15.85 4.64
N ALA A 59 -8.02 -15.40 4.43
CA ALA A 59 -9.20 -16.24 4.16
C ALA A 59 -9.53 -16.25 2.65
N GLY A 60 -8.66 -16.85 1.84
CA GLY A 60 -8.79 -16.81 0.37
C GLY A 60 -9.89 -17.70 -0.19
N ILE A 61 -10.18 -18.84 0.46
CA ILE A 61 -11.36 -19.65 0.20
C ILE A 61 -12.08 -19.89 1.53
N ALA A 62 -13.29 -19.37 1.64
CA ALA A 62 -14.11 -19.54 2.83
C ALA A 62 -14.55 -20.99 3.02
N ALA A 63 -14.98 -21.38 4.24
CA ALA A 63 -15.44 -22.74 4.57
C ALA A 63 -16.61 -23.22 3.70
N ASN A 64 -17.45 -22.32 3.21
CA ASN A 64 -18.54 -22.62 2.26
C ASN A 64 -18.07 -22.75 0.80
N GLY A 65 -16.77 -22.69 0.53
CA GLY A 65 -16.15 -22.77 -0.79
C GLY A 65 -16.20 -21.49 -1.63
N THR A 66 -16.59 -20.34 -1.05
CA THR A 66 -16.56 -19.05 -1.74
C THR A 66 -15.12 -18.59 -1.92
N ALA A 67 -14.73 -18.23 -3.16
CA ALA A 67 -13.43 -17.64 -3.45
C ALA A 67 -13.45 -16.14 -3.14
N ASN A 68 -12.52 -15.70 -2.30
CA ASN A 68 -12.31 -14.29 -1.93
C ASN A 68 -11.10 -13.68 -2.66
N ILE A 69 -10.29 -14.49 -3.34
CA ILE A 69 -9.21 -14.05 -4.21
C ILE A 69 -9.70 -14.12 -5.65
N SER A 70 -9.45 -13.10 -6.45
CA SER A 70 -9.86 -13.06 -7.85
C SER A 70 -8.91 -12.22 -8.72
N SER A 71 -8.95 -12.42 -10.03
CA SER A 71 -8.20 -11.59 -11.00
C SER A 71 -8.77 -10.17 -11.19
N THR A 72 -9.86 -9.82 -10.52
CA THR A 72 -10.46 -8.47 -10.57
C THR A 72 -10.21 -7.65 -9.30
N THR A 73 -10.14 -8.29 -8.14
CA THR A 73 -9.96 -7.60 -6.85
C THR A 73 -8.71 -8.04 -6.10
N GLY A 74 -7.91 -8.94 -6.71
CA GLY A 74 -6.71 -9.47 -6.07
C GLY A 74 -7.03 -10.12 -4.72
N LEU A 75 -6.22 -9.76 -3.71
CA LEU A 75 -6.34 -10.23 -2.32
C LEU A 75 -7.28 -9.37 -1.47
N ARG A 76 -7.84 -8.28 -2.02
CA ARG A 76 -8.62 -7.30 -1.24
C ARG A 76 -9.74 -7.92 -0.40
N ASN A 77 -10.47 -8.88 -0.95
CA ASN A 77 -11.60 -9.52 -0.28
C ASN A 77 -11.19 -10.74 0.57
N ALA A 78 -9.94 -11.19 0.45
CA ALA A 78 -9.39 -12.31 1.20
C ALA A 78 -8.76 -11.90 2.54
N ARG A 79 -8.77 -10.61 2.88
CA ARG A 79 -8.28 -10.14 4.18
C ARG A 79 -8.98 -10.91 5.28
N GLY A 80 -8.20 -11.58 6.11
CA GLY A 80 -8.66 -12.20 7.34
C GLY A 80 -9.20 -11.13 8.30
N SER A 81 -9.93 -11.56 9.28
CA SER A 81 -10.27 -10.76 10.45
C SER A 81 -10.06 -11.63 11.67
N GLU A 82 -9.98 -11.02 12.85
CA GLU A 82 -9.88 -11.74 14.12
C GLU A 82 -10.94 -12.85 14.30
N ARG A 83 -12.02 -12.80 13.49
CA ARG A 83 -13.14 -13.74 13.56
C ARG A 83 -13.22 -14.71 12.37
N ASN A 84 -12.36 -14.54 11.36
CA ASN A 84 -12.42 -15.31 10.11
C ASN A 84 -11.11 -16.07 9.85
N ASP A 85 -10.55 -16.68 10.87
CA ASP A 85 -9.56 -17.71 10.66
C ASP A 85 -10.27 -18.95 10.06
N VAL A 86 -9.82 -19.39 8.90
CA VAL A 86 -10.50 -20.45 8.14
C VAL A 86 -9.79 -21.81 8.26
N ASN A 87 -8.58 -21.87 8.83
CA ASN A 87 -7.75 -23.07 8.75
C ASN A 87 -6.93 -23.43 10.00
N ASP A 88 -6.96 -22.64 11.06
CA ASP A 88 -6.16 -22.81 12.30
C ASP A 88 -4.63 -22.88 12.05
N ASN A 89 -4.14 -22.56 10.84
CA ASN A 89 -2.74 -22.58 10.48
C ASN A 89 -2.17 -21.14 10.51
N PRO A 90 -1.14 -20.89 11.34
CA PRO A 90 -0.57 -19.55 11.40
C PRO A 90 0.19 -19.18 10.13
N ALA A 91 0.02 -17.95 9.69
CA ALA A 91 0.86 -17.31 8.68
C ALA A 91 2.05 -16.62 9.33
N MET A 92 3.17 -16.56 8.61
CA MET A 92 4.37 -15.84 9.03
C MET A 92 4.49 -14.52 8.27
N VAL A 93 4.67 -13.43 9.00
CA VAL A 93 4.89 -12.07 8.46
C VAL A 93 6.26 -11.57 8.91
N GLY A 94 7.04 -11.04 7.99
CA GLY A 94 8.34 -10.48 8.28
C GLY A 94 8.59 -9.18 7.53
N ARG A 95 9.35 -8.26 8.16
CA ARG A 95 9.88 -7.05 7.55
C ARG A 95 11.30 -6.77 8.03
N LEU A 96 12.16 -6.38 7.10
CA LEU A 96 13.47 -5.78 7.37
C LEU A 96 13.51 -4.42 6.69
N ALA A 97 13.82 -3.36 7.45
CA ALA A 97 13.97 -2.02 6.91
C ALA A 97 15.36 -1.47 7.27
N PHE A 98 16.03 -0.92 6.28
CA PHE A 98 17.38 -0.37 6.41
C PHE A 98 17.41 1.10 6.01
N SER A 99 17.85 1.93 6.93
CA SER A 99 18.10 3.35 6.74
C SER A 99 19.61 3.60 6.78
N PRO A 100 20.30 3.71 5.64
CA PRO A 100 21.75 3.91 5.60
C PRO A 100 22.16 5.29 6.11
N PHE A 101 21.30 6.29 5.92
CA PHE A 101 21.46 7.67 6.39
C PHE A 101 20.10 8.37 6.42
N LEU A 102 20.05 9.54 7.07
CA LEU A 102 18.82 10.32 7.20
C LEU A 102 18.25 10.71 5.82
N GLY A 103 16.99 10.41 5.61
CA GLY A 103 16.25 10.70 4.37
C GLY A 103 16.30 9.57 3.34
N LEU A 104 16.88 8.40 3.64
CA LEU A 104 16.80 7.21 2.79
C LEU A 104 16.42 6.00 3.64
N GLU A 105 15.38 5.29 3.24
CA GLU A 105 14.98 4.01 3.82
C GLU A 105 14.59 3.05 2.71
N THR A 106 14.97 1.79 2.83
CA THR A 106 14.51 0.70 1.97
C THR A 106 14.07 -0.47 2.84
N GLY A 107 13.01 -1.17 2.45
CA GLY A 107 12.45 -2.27 3.20
C GLY A 107 12.09 -3.46 2.33
N PHE A 108 12.25 -4.66 2.87
CA PHE A 108 11.74 -5.90 2.31
C PHE A 108 10.74 -6.52 3.28
N SER A 109 9.59 -6.96 2.76
CA SER A 109 8.52 -7.57 3.55
C SER A 109 8.06 -8.87 2.92
N SER A 110 7.61 -9.81 3.75
CA SER A 110 7.00 -11.06 3.31
C SER A 110 5.80 -11.43 4.18
N HIS A 111 4.82 -12.11 3.59
CA HIS A 111 3.70 -12.77 4.26
C HIS A 111 3.54 -14.15 3.63
N VAL A 112 3.61 -15.21 4.42
CA VAL A 112 3.50 -16.59 3.92
C VAL A 112 2.60 -17.39 4.86
N GLY A 113 1.56 -18.02 4.30
CA GLY A 113 0.64 -18.87 5.04
C GLY A 113 -0.37 -19.55 4.14
N ASP A 114 -1.11 -20.50 4.69
CA ASP A 114 -2.20 -21.16 3.99
C ASP A 114 -3.40 -20.20 3.89
N TYR A 115 -4.12 -20.25 2.76
CA TYR A 115 -5.25 -19.35 2.52
C TYR A 115 -6.60 -20.06 2.41
N ASP A 116 -6.64 -21.37 2.53
CA ASP A 116 -7.85 -22.17 2.43
C ASP A 116 -8.12 -23.02 3.69
N ALA A 117 -9.36 -23.41 3.89
CA ALA A 117 -9.80 -24.17 5.06
C ALA A 117 -9.16 -25.57 5.19
N THR A 118 -8.52 -26.07 4.15
CA THR A 118 -7.88 -27.40 4.16
C THR A 118 -6.39 -27.37 4.46
N GLY A 119 -5.77 -26.17 4.46
CA GLY A 119 -4.33 -25.99 4.63
C GLY A 119 -3.51 -26.65 3.50
N GLN A 120 -4.07 -26.74 2.30
CA GLN A 120 -3.43 -27.40 1.15
C GLN A 120 -2.88 -26.41 0.12
N ASN A 121 -3.27 -25.16 0.22
CA ASN A 121 -2.86 -24.13 -0.72
C ASN A 121 -2.25 -22.96 0.04
N TYR A 122 -0.99 -22.63 -0.25
CA TYR A 122 -0.32 -21.49 0.36
C TYR A 122 -0.42 -20.23 -0.51
N LEU A 123 -0.32 -19.09 0.15
CA LEU A 123 -0.12 -17.76 -0.40
C LEU A 123 1.21 -17.20 0.12
N ALA A 124 2.07 -16.77 -0.79
CA ALA A 124 3.30 -16.07 -0.44
C ALA A 124 3.32 -14.68 -1.09
N ILE A 125 3.41 -13.62 -0.28
CA ILE A 125 3.52 -12.24 -0.74
C ILE A 125 4.92 -11.74 -0.39
N TYR A 126 5.58 -11.11 -1.35
CA TYR A 126 6.86 -10.45 -1.19
C TYR A 126 6.72 -9.01 -1.63
N ALA A 127 7.28 -8.08 -0.86
CA ALA A 127 7.26 -6.66 -1.20
C ALA A 127 8.61 -6.00 -0.95
N TRP A 128 8.93 -5.02 -1.77
CA TRP A 128 10.09 -4.15 -1.60
C TRP A 128 9.64 -2.70 -1.70
N ASP A 129 10.13 -1.87 -0.77
CA ASP A 129 9.82 -0.46 -0.72
C ASP A 129 11.08 0.40 -0.59
N LEU A 130 10.99 1.63 -1.08
CA LEU A 130 12.04 2.64 -1.00
C LEU A 130 11.40 4.01 -0.75
N THR A 131 11.91 4.73 0.24
CA THR A 131 11.61 6.14 0.47
C THR A 131 12.88 6.95 0.48
N ALA A 132 12.94 8.01 -0.32
CA ALA A 132 14.06 8.93 -0.35
C ALA A 132 13.58 10.37 -0.25
N GLN A 133 14.12 11.16 0.70
CA GLN A 133 13.79 12.55 0.90
C GLN A 133 15.06 13.40 0.90
N LYS A 134 15.08 14.46 0.08
CA LYS A 134 16.17 15.44 0.06
C LYS A 134 15.64 16.84 -0.20
N GLY A 135 15.76 17.70 0.81
CA GLY A 135 15.21 19.04 0.74
C GLY A 135 13.70 19.03 0.49
N PRO A 136 13.19 19.74 -0.53
CA PRO A 136 11.76 19.78 -0.82
C PRO A 136 11.25 18.58 -1.63
N PHE A 137 12.11 17.66 -2.04
CA PHE A 137 11.75 16.50 -2.86
C PHE A 137 11.64 15.25 -2.02
N GLU A 138 10.58 14.48 -2.26
CA GLU A 138 10.37 13.14 -1.71
C GLU A 138 10.03 12.18 -2.84
N PHE A 139 10.61 10.98 -2.77
CA PHE A 139 10.40 9.89 -3.69
C PHE A 139 9.95 8.65 -2.92
N LEU A 140 8.86 8.03 -3.37
CA LEU A 140 8.33 6.79 -2.81
C LEU A 140 8.19 5.75 -3.93
N PHE A 141 8.58 4.54 -3.61
CA PHE A 141 8.43 3.38 -4.48
C PHE A 141 8.02 2.18 -3.64
N GLU A 142 7.09 1.40 -4.14
CA GLU A 142 6.77 0.08 -3.58
C GLU A 142 6.37 -0.87 -4.70
N THR A 143 6.82 -2.12 -4.62
CA THR A 143 6.41 -3.22 -5.49
C THR A 143 6.08 -4.44 -4.67
N ALA A 144 5.14 -5.23 -5.15
CA ALA A 144 4.79 -6.51 -4.54
C ALA A 144 4.49 -7.58 -5.59
N TYR A 145 4.77 -8.82 -5.20
CA TYR A 145 4.45 -10.03 -5.94
C TYR A 145 3.80 -11.05 -4.98
N ALA A 146 2.71 -11.63 -5.39
CA ALA A 146 2.03 -12.69 -4.67
C ALA A 146 2.01 -13.98 -5.52
N ASP A 147 2.58 -15.05 -4.98
CA ASP A 147 2.51 -16.41 -5.52
C ASP A 147 1.39 -17.19 -4.81
N ILE A 148 0.46 -17.73 -5.59
CA ILE A 148 -0.76 -18.34 -5.07
C ILE A 148 -0.81 -19.81 -5.54
N GLN A 149 -0.49 -20.72 -4.65
CA GLN A 149 -0.61 -22.16 -4.95
C GLN A 149 -2.07 -22.53 -5.18
N ARG A 150 -2.34 -23.38 -6.17
CA ARG A 150 -3.70 -23.76 -6.54
C ARG A 150 -3.80 -25.27 -6.78
N ASN A 151 -4.58 -25.99 -5.97
CA ASN A 151 -5.03 -27.32 -6.28
C ASN A 151 -6.17 -27.30 -7.32
N ALA A 152 -6.69 -28.45 -7.72
CA ALA A 152 -7.77 -28.55 -8.71
C ALA A 152 -9.06 -27.80 -8.28
N PHE A 153 -9.37 -27.81 -6.98
CA PHE A 153 -10.52 -27.09 -6.44
C PHE A 153 -10.34 -25.58 -6.52
N ALA A 154 -9.20 -25.03 -6.08
CA ALA A 154 -8.90 -23.61 -6.16
C ALA A 154 -8.91 -23.11 -7.63
N LYS A 155 -8.35 -23.87 -8.56
CA LYS A 155 -8.44 -23.58 -10.01
C LYS A 155 -9.87 -23.53 -10.51
N SER A 156 -10.73 -24.47 -10.08
CA SER A 156 -12.15 -24.50 -10.48
C SER A 156 -12.95 -23.29 -9.96
N ARG A 157 -12.45 -22.62 -8.90
CA ARG A 157 -13.02 -21.39 -8.33
C ARG A 157 -12.48 -20.10 -8.96
N GLY A 158 -11.59 -20.21 -9.95
CA GLY A 158 -11.01 -19.06 -10.63
C GLY A 158 -9.97 -18.29 -9.79
N ILE A 159 -9.36 -18.95 -8.80
CA ILE A 159 -8.26 -18.33 -8.03
C ILE A 159 -7.09 -18.06 -8.99
N PRO A 160 -6.53 -16.83 -9.03
CA PRO A 160 -5.36 -16.49 -9.84
C PRO A 160 -4.10 -17.22 -9.38
N ALA A 161 -3.11 -17.37 -10.28
CA ALA A 161 -1.83 -17.99 -9.94
C ALA A 161 -0.88 -17.00 -9.28
N GLU A 162 -0.89 -15.78 -9.78
CA GLU A 162 0.04 -14.74 -9.38
C GLU A 162 -0.62 -13.37 -9.49
N LEU A 163 -0.16 -12.47 -8.64
CA LEU A 163 -0.54 -11.05 -8.69
C LEU A 163 0.73 -10.24 -8.49
N TRP A 164 0.87 -9.14 -9.22
CA TRP A 164 1.97 -8.23 -8.97
C TRP A 164 1.58 -6.78 -9.28
N GLY A 165 2.34 -5.86 -8.75
CA GLY A 165 2.18 -4.45 -9.04
C GLY A 165 3.27 -3.61 -8.41
N TYR A 166 3.29 -2.34 -8.80
CA TYR A 166 4.15 -1.34 -8.20
C TYR A 166 3.56 0.05 -8.35
N TYR A 167 4.08 0.97 -7.56
CA TYR A 167 3.92 2.41 -7.81
C TYR A 167 5.24 3.16 -7.66
N VAL A 168 5.30 4.30 -8.34
CA VAL A 168 6.36 5.31 -8.22
C VAL A 168 5.68 6.64 -7.96
N GLN A 169 6.03 7.31 -6.87
CA GLN A 169 5.47 8.60 -6.48
C GLN A 169 6.58 9.62 -6.24
N GLY A 170 6.39 10.82 -6.76
CA GLY A 170 7.23 11.98 -6.50
C GLY A 170 6.43 13.10 -5.89
N ASN A 171 6.96 13.68 -4.81
CA ASN A 171 6.37 14.80 -4.09
C ASN A 171 7.34 16.00 -4.12
N TYR A 172 6.78 17.18 -4.35
CA TYR A 172 7.50 18.45 -4.24
C TYR A 172 6.81 19.35 -3.23
N HIS A 173 7.48 19.61 -2.12
CA HIS A 173 6.99 20.43 -1.03
C HIS A 173 7.44 21.87 -1.21
N PHE A 174 6.51 22.84 -1.14
CA PHE A 174 6.84 24.23 -1.32
C PHE A 174 5.88 25.15 -0.58
N MET A 175 6.33 26.37 -0.32
CA MET A 175 5.49 27.45 0.18
C MET A 175 5.87 28.76 -0.52
N PRO A 176 4.99 29.34 -1.35
CA PRO A 176 5.26 30.61 -2.00
C PRO A 176 5.38 31.74 -0.97
N ARG A 177 6.53 32.43 -0.94
CA ARG A 177 6.82 33.49 0.04
C ARG A 177 5.79 34.63 0.00
N TRP A 178 5.34 34.99 -1.20
CA TRP A 178 4.36 36.05 -1.38
C TRP A 178 3.01 35.77 -0.72
N LEU A 179 2.61 34.47 -0.56
CA LEU A 179 1.39 34.08 0.17
C LEU A 179 1.55 34.37 1.67
N LYS A 180 2.68 34.00 2.27
CA LYS A 180 2.98 34.29 3.67
C LYS A 180 3.03 35.81 3.94
N GLU A 181 3.67 36.58 3.05
CA GLU A 181 3.79 38.05 3.19
C GLU A 181 2.44 38.75 3.08
N LYS A 182 1.58 38.30 2.16
CA LYS A 182 0.28 38.93 1.89
C LYS A 182 -0.82 38.50 2.88
N PHE A 183 -0.76 37.28 3.37
CA PHE A 183 -1.78 36.67 4.23
C PHE A 183 -1.15 35.92 5.44
N PRO A 184 -0.40 36.64 6.32
CA PRO A 184 0.37 35.97 7.38
C PRO A 184 -0.49 35.27 8.45
N SER A 185 -1.75 35.69 8.62
CA SER A 185 -2.67 35.07 9.54
C SER A 185 -3.27 33.76 9.03
N PHE A 186 -3.17 33.50 7.73
CA PHE A 186 -3.71 32.29 7.09
C PHE A 186 -2.61 31.28 6.71
N PHE A 187 -1.45 31.78 6.27
CA PHE A 187 -0.29 30.96 5.91
C PHE A 187 0.81 31.12 6.96
N THR A 188 0.87 30.18 7.89
CA THR A 188 1.85 30.14 8.99
C THR A 188 3.19 29.53 8.53
N ASP A 189 4.15 29.42 9.44
CA ASP A 189 5.44 28.77 9.13
C ASP A 189 5.29 27.27 8.89
N ASP A 190 4.28 26.65 9.48
CA ASP A 190 3.96 25.23 9.32
C ASP A 190 3.16 24.95 8.04
N SER A 191 2.62 26.00 7.39
CA SER A 191 1.82 25.84 6.18
C SER A 191 2.68 25.37 5.01
N LYS A 192 2.18 24.38 4.26
CA LYS A 192 2.91 23.74 3.17
C LYS A 192 1.98 23.33 2.03
N PHE A 193 2.40 23.57 0.80
CA PHE A 193 1.83 22.93 -0.39
C PHE A 193 2.68 21.73 -0.79
N THR A 194 2.04 20.72 -1.35
CA THR A 194 2.72 19.54 -1.94
C THR A 194 2.12 19.25 -3.30
N LEU A 195 2.95 19.34 -4.35
CA LEU A 195 2.62 18.82 -5.67
C LEU A 195 3.03 17.35 -5.71
N VAL A 196 2.10 16.49 -6.12
CA VAL A 196 2.28 15.03 -6.13
C VAL A 196 2.05 14.48 -7.52
N SER A 197 2.87 13.54 -7.95
CA SER A 197 2.60 12.72 -9.14
C SER A 197 2.89 11.26 -8.81
N ARG A 198 1.99 10.35 -9.27
CA ARG A 198 2.15 8.91 -9.06
C ARG A 198 1.77 8.13 -10.32
N TRP A 199 2.61 7.17 -10.64
CA TRP A 199 2.30 6.10 -11.59
C TRP A 199 2.11 4.80 -10.84
N ASP A 200 0.99 4.13 -11.10
CA ASP A 200 0.64 2.82 -10.58
C ASP A 200 0.53 1.83 -11.73
N GLN A 201 1.02 0.60 -11.54
CA GLN A 201 0.79 -0.52 -12.45
C GLN A 201 0.54 -1.79 -11.65
N GLN A 202 -0.39 -2.61 -12.11
CA GLN A 202 -0.64 -3.95 -11.57
C GLN A 202 -1.03 -4.92 -12.67
N ASP A 203 -0.81 -6.20 -12.40
CA ASP A 203 -1.36 -7.32 -13.16
C ASP A 203 -1.92 -8.38 -12.18
N LEU A 204 -3.16 -8.76 -12.38
CA LEU A 204 -3.88 -9.71 -11.56
C LEU A 204 -4.17 -10.98 -12.38
N ASP A 205 -3.10 -11.75 -12.69
CA ASP A 205 -3.15 -12.98 -13.50
C ASP A 205 -3.69 -12.72 -14.92
N GLY A 206 -3.07 -11.75 -15.63
CA GLY A 206 -3.41 -11.33 -16.99
C GLY A 206 -4.49 -10.24 -17.09
N ASN A 207 -4.92 -9.69 -15.96
CA ASN A 207 -5.78 -8.52 -15.88
C ASN A 207 -4.95 -7.30 -15.45
N SER A 208 -4.42 -6.58 -16.44
CA SER A 208 -3.52 -5.45 -16.21
C SER A 208 -4.27 -4.14 -16.08
N SER A 209 -3.81 -3.27 -15.19
CA SER A 209 -4.30 -1.92 -14.98
C SER A 209 -3.16 -0.96 -14.71
N ASP A 210 -3.19 0.20 -15.35
CA ASP A 210 -2.28 1.32 -15.12
C ASP A 210 -3.06 2.54 -14.66
N ARG A 211 -2.47 3.36 -13.79
CA ARG A 211 -3.06 4.61 -13.34
C ARG A 211 -2.00 5.69 -13.20
N PHE A 212 -2.30 6.87 -13.75
CA PHE A 212 -1.52 8.07 -13.50
C PHE A 212 -2.33 9.05 -12.66
N THR A 213 -1.73 9.58 -11.61
CA THR A 213 -2.39 10.52 -10.69
C THR A 213 -1.52 11.75 -10.51
N VAL A 214 -2.15 12.93 -10.56
CA VAL A 214 -1.53 14.19 -10.17
C VAL A 214 -2.40 14.85 -9.10
N GLY A 215 -1.77 15.34 -8.03
CA GLY A 215 -2.47 15.98 -6.92
C GLY A 215 -1.76 17.24 -6.44
N LEU A 216 -2.55 18.12 -5.84
CA LEU A 216 -2.07 19.28 -5.11
C LEU A 216 -2.70 19.27 -3.71
N ASN A 217 -1.85 19.34 -2.70
CA ASN A 217 -2.25 19.40 -1.31
C ASN A 217 -1.93 20.75 -0.72
N PHE A 218 -2.77 21.19 0.20
CA PHE A 218 -2.49 22.28 1.11
C PHE A 218 -2.62 21.81 2.55
N ARG A 219 -1.55 21.93 3.32
CA ARG A 219 -1.51 21.70 4.76
C ARG A 219 -1.39 23.04 5.46
N PRO A 220 -2.47 23.56 6.08
CA PRO A 220 -2.39 24.76 6.91
C PRO A 220 -1.60 24.52 8.20
N THR A 221 -1.71 23.32 8.75
CA THR A 221 -1.01 22.79 9.93
C THR A 221 -0.52 21.37 9.64
N GLU A 222 0.26 20.78 10.54
CA GLU A 222 0.70 19.38 10.40
C GLU A 222 -0.47 18.39 10.44
N ASP A 223 -1.54 18.70 11.20
CA ASP A 223 -2.66 17.80 11.45
C ASP A 223 -3.74 17.81 10.36
N THR A 224 -3.81 18.86 9.54
CA THR A 224 -4.90 19.05 8.56
C THR A 224 -4.37 19.18 7.15
N VAL A 225 -5.03 18.47 6.22
CA VAL A 225 -4.72 18.53 4.79
C VAL A 225 -5.97 18.66 3.94
N PHE A 226 -5.95 19.60 2.99
CA PHE A 226 -6.87 19.70 1.88
C PHE A 226 -6.20 19.13 0.64
N LYS A 227 -6.88 18.24 -0.08
CA LYS A 227 -6.33 17.56 -1.26
C LYS A 227 -7.25 17.73 -2.45
N VAL A 228 -6.66 17.95 -3.60
CA VAL A 228 -7.30 17.81 -4.90
C VAL A 228 -6.42 16.92 -5.77
N ALA A 229 -7.00 15.94 -6.43
CA ALA A 229 -6.26 15.03 -7.31
C ALA A 229 -7.08 14.70 -8.54
N HIS A 230 -6.40 14.46 -9.65
CA HIS A 230 -6.98 13.92 -10.86
C HIS A 230 -6.31 12.61 -11.22
N GLU A 231 -7.11 11.59 -11.50
CA GLU A 231 -6.68 10.25 -11.88
C GLU A 231 -7.07 9.93 -13.31
N TRP A 232 -6.12 9.38 -14.05
CA TRP A 232 -6.33 8.76 -15.36
C TRP A 232 -6.15 7.26 -15.20
N ASN A 233 -7.27 6.51 -15.26
CA ASN A 233 -7.26 5.06 -15.20
C ASN A 233 -7.19 4.48 -16.61
N MET A 234 -6.25 3.54 -16.81
CA MET A 234 -5.98 2.87 -18.08
C MET A 234 -6.10 1.37 -17.85
N GLU A 235 -7.28 0.82 -18.06
CA GLU A 235 -7.52 -0.62 -17.91
C GLU A 235 -7.24 -1.36 -19.22
N ASP A 236 -6.93 -2.67 -19.15
CA ASP A 236 -6.84 -3.50 -20.33
C ASP A 236 -8.21 -3.49 -21.04
N ARG A 237 -8.20 -3.13 -22.33
CA ARG A 237 -9.39 -3.02 -23.20
C ARG A 237 -10.27 -4.27 -23.25
N ARG A 238 -9.84 -5.38 -22.68
CA ARG A 238 -10.59 -6.63 -22.61
C ARG A 238 -11.73 -6.62 -21.59
N LEU A 239 -11.69 -5.73 -20.61
CA LEU A 239 -12.62 -5.74 -19.47
C LEU A 239 -13.60 -4.58 -19.47
N ASN A 240 -13.17 -3.37 -19.80
CA ASN A 240 -14.05 -2.20 -19.91
C ASN A 240 -13.42 -1.15 -20.83
N ASN A 241 -14.21 -0.58 -21.72
CA ASN A 241 -13.73 0.43 -22.68
C ASN A 241 -14.06 1.87 -22.22
N THR A 242 -14.35 2.07 -20.94
CA THR A 242 -14.71 3.38 -20.41
C THR A 242 -13.53 3.89 -19.57
N PRO A 243 -12.83 4.95 -19.99
CA PRO A 243 -11.82 5.58 -19.15
C PRO A 243 -12.53 6.26 -17.98
N ASP A 244 -12.41 5.68 -16.79
CA ASP A 244 -12.91 6.26 -15.54
C ASP A 244 -11.91 7.28 -15.00
N ASN A 245 -11.85 8.45 -15.66
CA ASN A 245 -11.04 9.56 -15.16
C ASN A 245 -11.80 10.26 -14.03
N GLU A 246 -11.14 10.49 -12.91
CA GLU A 246 -11.75 11.07 -11.73
C GLU A 246 -11.06 12.35 -11.28
N LEU A 247 -11.87 13.38 -10.97
CA LEU A 247 -11.43 14.54 -10.20
C LEU A 247 -11.92 14.37 -8.75
N GLN A 248 -10.99 14.37 -7.81
CA GLN A 248 -11.25 14.04 -6.41
C GLN A 248 -10.89 15.21 -5.49
N PHE A 249 -11.67 15.34 -4.40
CA PHE A 249 -11.43 16.30 -3.32
C PHE A 249 -11.49 15.58 -1.98
N SER A 250 -10.62 15.94 -1.06
CA SER A 250 -10.62 15.39 0.30
C SER A 250 -10.13 16.41 1.31
N VAL A 251 -10.68 16.32 2.51
CA VAL A 251 -10.17 16.99 3.71
C VAL A 251 -9.95 15.91 4.76
N ALA A 252 -8.77 15.89 5.35
CA ALA A 252 -8.45 14.97 6.44
C ALA A 252 -7.77 15.72 7.57
N THR A 253 -8.07 15.36 8.82
CA THR A 253 -7.49 15.97 10.01
C THR A 253 -7.36 14.93 11.12
N TYR A 254 -6.32 15.07 11.95
CA TYR A 254 -6.23 14.40 13.25
C TYR A 254 -6.97 15.21 14.32
N PHE A 255 -7.55 14.53 15.31
CA PHE A 255 -8.26 15.12 16.45
C PHE A 255 -7.52 14.81 17.74
#